data_13abd116d6e56a676e437adce0d968b2
#
_entry.id   13abd116d6e56a676e437adce0d968b2
#
_cell.length_a   1.000
_cell.length_b   1.000
_cell.length_c   1.000
_cell.angle_alpha   90.00
_cell.angle_beta   90.00
_cell.angle_gamma   90.00
#
_symmetry.space_group_name_H-M   'P 1'
#
loop_
_entity.id
_entity.type
_entity.pdbx_description
1 polymer ?
#
loop_
_entity_poly.entity_id
_entity_poly.type
_entity_poly.pdbx_seq_one_letter_code
_entity_poly.pdbx_strand_id
1 'polypeptide(L)'
;MQTASEEPCATRGNGPIIAAMPLYNEEETVGSVVLQAKRHVDKVLCLDDGSSDASARIARKCGAQVHQHRYNRGYGGALKSIFSIAREQDVEALVILDSDGQHDPDDIPALLAPILDGRADFVIGSRFIDGGGGDAMPSYRKLGVKVISTASNMASNLGIKDTQSGYRAFSRRALKRIRFEQDGMESTLEMLEECASNDLTVHEVPTVVRYDVPKGSRFTAMSHGFTVLSYALVSLSQKKPLLVFGAPGAALLSLGAGIGMRALNSVNQLTDGTVSLDVGPGLTAAWVGMLGISLLFTGVILHAARHTLRRLLMTNFGIE
;
A
#
# COMPACT_ATOMS: atom_id res chain seq x y z
N MET A 1 18.42 43.38 15.52
CA MET A 1 19.46 42.56 14.93
C MET A 1 19.47 41.25 15.72
N GLN A 2 18.56 40.32 15.37
CA GLN A 2 18.49 38.99 15.99
C GLN A 2 19.16 38.01 15.05
N THR A 3 20.24 37.43 15.52
CA THR A 3 20.99 36.37 14.85
C THR A 3 20.10 35.13 14.71
N ALA A 4 19.78 34.74 13.50
CA ALA A 4 19.21 33.43 13.19
C ALA A 4 20.20 32.36 13.68
N SER A 5 19.79 31.56 14.66
CA SER A 5 20.50 30.36 15.05
C SER A 5 20.40 29.36 13.93
N GLU A 6 21.53 29.08 13.26
CA GLU A 6 21.70 27.95 12.36
C GLU A 6 21.42 26.68 13.16
N GLU A 7 20.32 25.98 12.84
CA GLU A 7 20.09 24.62 13.32
C GLU A 7 21.21 23.72 12.78
N PRO A 8 21.80 22.83 13.61
CA PRO A 8 22.90 22.00 13.17
C PRO A 8 22.42 21.05 12.09
N CYS A 9 23.04 21.12 10.91
CA CYS A 9 22.99 20.12 9.85
C CYS A 9 23.11 18.72 10.48
N ALA A 10 22.08 17.90 10.36
CA ALA A 10 22.07 16.55 10.89
C ALA A 10 23.29 15.81 10.35
N THR A 11 24.18 15.39 11.24
CA THR A 11 25.41 14.65 10.89
C THR A 11 24.99 13.38 10.15
N ARG A 12 25.43 13.22 8.90
CA ARG A 12 25.30 11.98 8.10
C ARG A 12 25.67 10.82 9.01
N GLY A 13 24.79 9.82 9.14
CA GLY A 13 25.08 8.61 9.87
C GLY A 13 26.20 7.81 9.19
N ASN A 14 26.88 6.93 9.91
CA ASN A 14 28.09 6.21 9.45
C ASN A 14 27.80 5.05 8.48
N GLY A 15 26.59 4.85 7.98
CA GLY A 15 26.22 3.72 7.12
C GLY A 15 26.18 4.07 5.63
N PRO A 16 26.25 3.06 4.75
CA PRO A 16 26.12 3.28 3.31
C PRO A 16 24.67 3.60 2.93
N ILE A 17 24.51 4.38 1.87
CA ILE A 17 23.24 4.55 1.15
C ILE A 17 23.17 3.51 0.04
N ILE A 18 22.10 2.73 -0.01
CA ILE A 18 21.93 1.64 -0.98
C ILE A 18 20.70 1.89 -1.84
N ALA A 19 20.84 1.77 -3.16
CA ALA A 19 19.73 1.60 -4.07
C ALA A 19 19.51 0.10 -4.30
N ALA A 20 18.30 -0.40 -4.07
CA ALA A 20 17.98 -1.81 -4.25
C ALA A 20 16.87 -2.00 -5.30
N MET A 21 17.00 -3.06 -6.09
CA MET A 21 16.11 -3.39 -7.20
C MET A 21 15.68 -4.85 -7.10
N PRO A 22 14.36 -5.14 -6.97
CA PRO A 22 13.84 -6.45 -7.33
C PRO A 22 14.07 -6.67 -8.83
N LEU A 23 14.55 -7.87 -9.20
CA LEU A 23 14.95 -8.20 -10.56
C LEU A 23 14.34 -9.52 -10.98
N TYR A 24 13.60 -9.53 -12.10
CA TYR A 24 13.06 -10.76 -12.67
C TYR A 24 12.85 -10.62 -14.18
N ASN A 25 13.75 -11.21 -14.97
CA ASN A 25 13.72 -11.21 -16.44
C ASN A 25 13.69 -9.78 -17.07
N GLU A 26 14.62 -8.91 -16.64
CA GLU A 26 14.77 -7.53 -17.08
C GLU A 26 16.15 -7.27 -17.71
N GLU A 27 16.63 -8.19 -18.56
CA GLU A 27 17.96 -8.10 -19.18
C GLU A 27 18.15 -6.88 -20.09
N GLU A 28 17.07 -6.32 -20.64
CA GLU A 28 17.13 -5.16 -21.54
C GLU A 28 17.34 -3.83 -20.79
N THR A 29 16.87 -3.74 -19.53
CA THR A 29 16.78 -2.46 -18.80
C THR A 29 17.70 -2.39 -17.60
N VAL A 30 17.92 -3.50 -16.89
CA VAL A 30 18.67 -3.53 -15.62
C VAL A 30 20.05 -2.89 -15.70
N GLY A 31 20.77 -3.07 -16.82
CA GLY A 31 22.12 -2.52 -16.98
C GLY A 31 22.13 -0.98 -16.92
N SER A 32 21.23 -0.33 -17.65
CA SER A 32 21.12 1.14 -17.65
C SER A 32 20.69 1.68 -16.30
N VAL A 33 19.69 1.04 -15.65
CA VAL A 33 19.19 1.45 -14.34
C VAL A 33 20.28 1.34 -13.27
N VAL A 34 21.05 0.24 -13.25
CA VAL A 34 22.20 0.07 -12.33
C VAL A 34 23.25 1.15 -12.53
N LEU A 35 23.64 1.43 -13.79
CA LEU A 35 24.69 2.43 -14.07
C LEU A 35 24.27 3.85 -13.69
N GLN A 36 23.00 4.19 -13.85
CA GLN A 36 22.45 5.49 -13.45
C GLN A 36 22.34 5.58 -11.93
N ALA A 37 21.75 4.59 -11.26
CA ALA A 37 21.59 4.58 -9.80
C ALA A 37 22.94 4.70 -9.06
N LYS A 38 24.01 4.09 -9.58
CA LYS A 38 25.37 4.19 -9.00
C LYS A 38 25.93 5.62 -8.88
N ARG A 39 25.35 6.58 -9.59
CA ARG A 39 25.80 7.99 -9.48
C ARG A 39 25.33 8.65 -8.20
N HIS A 40 24.28 8.11 -7.56
CA HIS A 40 23.56 8.73 -6.46
C HIS A 40 23.69 8.01 -5.13
N VAL A 41 24.26 6.79 -5.13
CA VAL A 41 24.34 5.92 -3.93
C VAL A 41 25.70 5.27 -3.82
N ASP A 42 26.06 4.81 -2.61
CA ASP A 42 27.34 4.14 -2.36
C ASP A 42 27.38 2.73 -2.95
N LYS A 43 26.21 2.04 -2.98
CA LYS A 43 26.08 0.67 -3.50
C LYS A 43 24.74 0.48 -4.20
N VAL A 44 24.74 -0.37 -5.24
CA VAL A 44 23.52 -0.88 -5.86
C VAL A 44 23.40 -2.36 -5.56
N LEU A 45 22.23 -2.75 -5.03
CA LEU A 45 21.85 -4.13 -4.72
C LEU A 45 20.75 -4.57 -5.70
N CYS A 46 20.98 -5.64 -6.45
CA CYS A 46 19.93 -6.30 -7.23
C CYS A 46 19.58 -7.62 -6.56
N LEU A 47 18.30 -7.81 -6.26
CA LEU A 47 17.77 -9.08 -5.80
C LEU A 47 17.12 -9.79 -6.97
N ASP A 48 17.83 -10.76 -7.54
CA ASP A 48 17.34 -11.58 -8.64
C ASP A 48 16.41 -12.68 -8.11
N ASP A 49 15.15 -12.57 -8.44
CA ASP A 49 14.10 -13.47 -7.98
C ASP A 49 13.95 -14.70 -8.88
N GLY A 50 15.07 -15.30 -9.27
CA GLY A 50 15.12 -16.52 -10.07
C GLY A 50 14.93 -16.27 -11.57
N SER A 51 15.56 -15.21 -12.13
CA SER A 51 15.53 -14.94 -13.57
C SER A 51 16.09 -16.09 -14.39
N SER A 52 15.49 -16.31 -15.55
CA SER A 52 15.92 -17.30 -16.54
C SER A 52 16.76 -16.70 -17.69
N ASP A 53 16.85 -15.37 -17.76
CA ASP A 53 17.57 -14.60 -18.77
C ASP A 53 18.96 -14.12 -18.28
N ALA A 54 19.55 -13.14 -18.97
CA ALA A 54 20.85 -12.61 -18.62
C ALA A 54 20.83 -11.51 -17.53
N SER A 55 19.70 -11.20 -16.93
CA SER A 55 19.51 -10.09 -15.98
C SER A 55 20.55 -10.05 -14.87
N ALA A 56 20.69 -11.14 -14.12
CA ALA A 56 21.66 -11.23 -13.00
C ALA A 56 23.11 -11.05 -13.46
N ARG A 57 23.44 -11.58 -14.64
CA ARG A 57 24.79 -11.46 -15.23
C ARG A 57 25.08 -10.02 -15.63
N ILE A 58 24.12 -9.36 -16.25
CA ILE A 58 24.25 -7.96 -16.68
C ILE A 58 24.39 -7.04 -15.45
N ALA A 59 23.51 -7.19 -14.45
CA ALA A 59 23.58 -6.41 -13.22
C ALA A 59 24.97 -6.52 -12.54
N ARG A 60 25.54 -7.74 -12.42
CA ARG A 60 26.90 -7.94 -11.87
C ARG A 60 27.97 -7.23 -12.71
N LYS A 61 27.89 -7.32 -14.05
CA LYS A 61 28.85 -6.64 -14.95
C LYS A 61 28.78 -5.12 -14.84
N CYS A 62 27.60 -4.56 -14.57
CA CYS A 62 27.41 -3.12 -14.31
C CYS A 62 27.86 -2.70 -12.91
N GLY A 63 28.30 -3.65 -12.07
CA GLY A 63 28.87 -3.40 -10.75
C GLY A 63 27.82 -3.37 -9.62
N ALA A 64 26.66 -3.96 -9.80
CA ALA A 64 25.72 -4.19 -8.71
C ALA A 64 26.14 -5.42 -7.87
N GLN A 65 25.86 -5.35 -6.58
CA GLN A 65 25.83 -6.51 -5.71
C GLN A 65 24.59 -7.32 -6.05
N VAL A 66 24.73 -8.58 -6.48
CA VAL A 66 23.57 -9.40 -6.88
C VAL A 66 23.41 -10.57 -5.93
N HIS A 67 22.27 -10.61 -5.24
CA HIS A 67 21.78 -11.78 -4.52
C HIS A 67 20.73 -12.47 -5.35
N GLN A 68 20.69 -13.80 -5.31
CA GLN A 68 19.83 -14.59 -6.19
C GLN A 68 19.01 -15.59 -5.41
N HIS A 69 17.69 -15.58 -5.59
CA HIS A 69 16.82 -16.62 -5.10
C HIS A 69 16.91 -17.86 -6.00
N ARG A 70 16.74 -19.03 -5.40
CA ARG A 70 16.76 -20.30 -6.13
C ARG A 70 15.53 -20.46 -7.02
N TYR A 71 14.41 -19.83 -6.67
CA TYR A 71 13.13 -19.83 -7.40
C TYR A 71 12.42 -18.50 -7.14
N ASN A 72 11.46 -18.16 -8.01
CA ASN A 72 10.67 -16.93 -7.88
C ASN A 72 9.81 -16.97 -6.60
N ARG A 73 9.99 -15.97 -5.75
CA ARG A 73 9.27 -15.78 -4.46
C ARG A 73 8.28 -14.64 -4.50
N GLY A 74 8.18 -13.95 -5.64
CA GLY A 74 7.34 -12.78 -5.82
C GLY A 74 7.96 -11.49 -5.30
N TYR A 75 7.30 -10.38 -5.66
CA TYR A 75 7.79 -9.03 -5.37
C TYR A 75 8.04 -8.79 -3.86
N GLY A 76 7.08 -9.14 -3.01
CA GLY A 76 7.22 -9.02 -1.57
C GLY A 76 8.32 -9.93 -1.00
N GLY A 77 8.48 -11.14 -1.55
CA GLY A 77 9.57 -12.04 -1.18
C GLY A 77 10.95 -11.45 -1.50
N ALA A 78 11.07 -10.78 -2.65
CA ALA A 78 12.27 -10.04 -3.03
C ALA A 78 12.53 -8.86 -2.07
N LEU A 79 11.50 -8.09 -1.73
CA LEU A 79 11.62 -6.98 -0.78
C LEU A 79 12.03 -7.44 0.62
N LYS A 80 11.51 -8.56 1.13
CA LYS A 80 11.93 -9.13 2.42
C LYS A 80 13.44 -9.40 2.45
N SER A 81 13.95 -9.99 1.38
CA SER A 81 15.39 -10.28 1.28
C SER A 81 16.22 -9.00 1.17
N ILE A 82 15.76 -7.99 0.42
CA ILE A 82 16.38 -6.67 0.36
C ILE A 82 16.45 -6.03 1.75
N PHE A 83 15.34 -6.04 2.50
CA PHE A 83 15.28 -5.48 3.85
C PHE A 83 16.20 -6.23 4.82
N SER A 84 16.31 -7.57 4.72
CA SER A 84 17.25 -8.36 5.53
C SER A 84 18.70 -7.94 5.27
N ILE A 85 19.09 -7.89 4.00
CA ILE A 85 20.44 -7.51 3.58
C ILE A 85 20.77 -6.06 4.02
N ALA A 86 19.81 -5.15 3.86
CA ALA A 86 19.98 -3.76 4.28
C ALA A 86 20.19 -3.62 5.80
N ARG A 87 19.47 -4.41 6.61
CA ARG A 87 19.66 -4.46 8.07
C ARG A 87 21.02 -5.03 8.45
N GLU A 88 21.45 -6.10 7.81
CA GLU A 88 22.75 -6.74 8.05
C GLU A 88 23.93 -5.80 7.72
N GLN A 89 23.77 -4.96 6.69
CA GLN A 89 24.77 -3.96 6.29
C GLN A 89 24.67 -2.65 7.08
N ASP A 90 23.72 -2.54 8.02
CA ASP A 90 23.46 -1.35 8.84
C ASP A 90 23.42 -0.05 8.02
N VAL A 91 22.66 -0.07 6.91
CA VAL A 91 22.56 1.05 5.98
C VAL A 91 21.98 2.30 6.64
N GLU A 92 22.41 3.48 6.20
CA GLU A 92 21.82 4.75 6.61
C GLU A 92 20.46 4.98 5.97
N ALA A 93 20.39 4.75 4.67
CA ALA A 93 19.16 4.82 3.89
C ALA A 93 19.13 3.76 2.79
N LEU A 94 17.92 3.26 2.51
CA LEU A 94 17.64 2.32 1.43
C LEU A 94 16.67 2.99 0.46
N VAL A 95 17.00 3.03 -0.83
CA VAL A 95 16.06 3.37 -1.90
C VAL A 95 15.68 2.12 -2.66
N ILE A 96 14.40 1.90 -2.88
CA ILE A 96 13.87 0.82 -3.72
C ILE A 96 13.32 1.42 -5.00
N LEU A 97 13.73 0.88 -6.14
CA LEU A 97 13.21 1.21 -7.46
C LEU A 97 13.12 -0.05 -8.31
N ASP A 98 12.23 -0.03 -9.31
CA ASP A 98 12.05 -1.17 -10.20
C ASP A 98 13.17 -1.23 -11.25
N SER A 99 13.51 -2.45 -11.68
CA SER A 99 14.59 -2.71 -12.66
C SER A 99 14.15 -2.59 -14.12
N ASP A 100 12.85 -2.31 -14.37
CA ASP A 100 12.23 -2.23 -15.69
C ASP A 100 12.46 -0.89 -16.42
N GLY A 101 13.12 0.08 -15.75
CA GLY A 101 13.44 1.39 -16.30
C GLY A 101 12.27 2.38 -16.32
N GLN A 102 11.15 2.06 -15.67
CA GLN A 102 10.03 3.00 -15.54
C GLN A 102 10.32 4.14 -14.55
N HIS A 103 11.09 3.88 -13.51
CA HIS A 103 11.56 4.88 -12.55
C HIS A 103 12.84 5.54 -13.04
N ASP A 104 12.92 6.86 -12.93
CA ASP A 104 14.15 7.59 -13.25
C ASP A 104 15.10 7.54 -12.03
N PRO A 105 16.31 6.94 -12.15
CA PRO A 105 17.26 6.93 -11.05
C PRO A 105 17.77 8.32 -10.66
N ASP A 106 17.64 9.33 -11.52
CA ASP A 106 18.02 10.71 -11.19
C ASP A 106 17.07 11.36 -10.16
N ASP A 107 15.91 10.75 -9.86
CA ASP A 107 15.03 11.15 -8.76
C ASP A 107 15.51 10.64 -7.39
N ILE A 108 16.52 9.74 -7.30
CA ILE A 108 17.05 9.19 -6.03
C ILE A 108 17.39 10.29 -5.02
N PRO A 109 18.10 11.38 -5.37
CA PRO A 109 18.41 12.45 -4.44
C PRO A 109 17.17 13.10 -3.82
N ALA A 110 16.09 13.26 -4.59
CA ALA A 110 14.84 13.86 -4.12
C ALA A 110 14.13 12.95 -3.09
N LEU A 111 14.18 11.62 -3.29
CA LEU A 111 13.63 10.67 -2.32
C LEU A 111 14.47 10.61 -1.04
N LEU A 112 15.79 10.75 -1.14
CA LEU A 112 16.70 10.67 0.00
C LEU A 112 16.69 11.93 0.86
N ALA A 113 16.50 13.10 0.27
CA ALA A 113 16.61 14.37 0.98
C ALA A 113 15.77 14.44 2.26
N PRO A 114 14.45 14.08 2.29
CA PRO A 114 13.69 14.12 3.53
C PRO A 114 14.20 13.16 4.61
N ILE A 115 14.83 12.04 4.22
CA ILE A 115 15.40 11.05 5.15
C ILE A 115 16.70 11.57 5.74
N LEU A 116 17.60 12.07 4.90
CA LEU A 116 18.89 12.57 5.32
C LEU A 116 18.79 13.84 6.17
N ASP A 117 17.74 14.64 5.94
CA ASP A 117 17.40 15.81 6.76
C ASP A 117 16.68 15.42 8.07
N GLY A 118 16.38 14.15 8.30
CA GLY A 118 15.66 13.68 9.49
C GLY A 118 14.17 14.04 9.52
N ARG A 119 13.59 14.51 8.40
CA ARG A 119 12.19 14.93 8.28
C ARG A 119 11.22 13.76 7.99
N ALA A 120 11.74 12.64 7.51
CA ALA A 120 10.95 11.46 7.19
C ALA A 120 11.69 10.18 7.52
N ASP A 121 10.92 9.14 7.88
CA ASP A 121 11.42 7.77 8.03
C ASP A 121 11.17 6.95 6.76
N PHE A 122 10.12 7.30 6.02
CA PHE A 122 9.71 6.63 4.80
C PHE A 122 9.27 7.68 3.77
N VAL A 123 9.79 7.59 2.56
CA VAL A 123 9.47 8.48 1.44
C VAL A 123 8.94 7.68 0.27
N ILE A 124 7.89 8.20 -0.37
CA ILE A 124 7.24 7.60 -1.53
C ILE A 124 7.38 8.57 -2.71
N GLY A 125 7.88 8.07 -3.82
CA GLY A 125 7.82 8.77 -5.11
C GLY A 125 6.40 8.73 -5.65
N SER A 126 5.69 9.85 -5.56
CA SER A 126 4.26 9.94 -5.85
C SER A 126 4.00 10.55 -7.23
N ARG A 127 3.12 9.89 -7.99
CA ARG A 127 2.64 10.36 -9.31
C ARG A 127 1.50 11.37 -9.19
N PHE A 128 0.88 11.51 -8.02
CA PHE A 128 -0.38 12.22 -7.81
C PHE A 128 -0.28 13.48 -6.95
N ILE A 129 0.92 13.90 -6.61
CA ILE A 129 1.19 15.22 -6.01
C ILE A 129 1.67 16.20 -7.08
N ASP A 130 1.67 17.49 -6.77
CA ASP A 130 2.07 18.54 -7.70
C ASP A 130 3.51 18.31 -8.21
N GLY A 131 3.68 18.26 -9.52
CA GLY A 131 4.94 17.90 -10.17
C GLY A 131 5.09 16.40 -10.49
N GLY A 132 4.15 15.54 -10.08
CA GLY A 132 4.16 14.12 -10.42
C GLY A 132 3.59 13.80 -11.81
N GLY A 133 4.01 12.66 -12.38
CA GLY A 133 3.66 12.24 -13.75
C GLY A 133 2.31 11.51 -13.90
N GLY A 134 1.36 11.69 -12.98
CA GLY A 134 0.09 10.96 -12.99
C GLY A 134 -0.82 11.18 -14.20
N ASP A 135 -0.59 12.23 -14.98
CA ASP A 135 -1.41 12.53 -16.18
C ASP A 135 -1.14 11.57 -17.36
N ALA A 136 0.04 10.97 -17.41
CA ALA A 136 0.39 9.95 -18.41
C ALA A 136 -0.26 8.59 -18.15
N MET A 137 -0.88 8.37 -16.97
CA MET A 137 -1.52 7.11 -16.60
C MET A 137 -2.91 6.96 -17.23
N PRO A 138 -3.25 5.78 -17.81
CA PRO A 138 -4.61 5.50 -18.29
C PRO A 138 -5.67 5.69 -17.20
N SER A 139 -6.82 6.30 -17.54
CA SER A 139 -7.86 6.71 -16.59
C SER A 139 -8.38 5.56 -15.71
N TYR A 140 -8.54 4.34 -16.27
CA TYR A 140 -9.00 3.18 -15.51
C TYR A 140 -7.99 2.74 -14.43
N ARG A 141 -6.67 2.82 -14.73
CA ARG A 141 -5.60 2.55 -13.75
C ARG A 141 -5.57 3.62 -12.66
N LYS A 142 -5.72 4.91 -13.06
CA LYS A 142 -5.79 6.04 -12.12
C LYS A 142 -6.96 5.87 -11.14
N LEU A 143 -8.14 5.44 -11.63
CA LEU A 143 -9.28 5.13 -10.77
C LEU A 143 -8.98 3.97 -9.81
N GLY A 144 -8.39 2.87 -10.30
CA GLY A 144 -8.01 1.73 -9.47
C GLY A 144 -7.05 2.12 -8.34
N VAL A 145 -5.99 2.85 -8.66
CA VAL A 145 -5.04 3.36 -7.65
C VAL A 145 -5.74 4.25 -6.63
N LYS A 146 -6.63 5.15 -7.07
CA LYS A 146 -7.39 6.03 -6.16
C LYS A 146 -8.27 5.25 -5.19
N VAL A 147 -8.96 4.21 -5.66
CA VAL A 147 -9.80 3.35 -4.80
C VAL A 147 -8.94 2.63 -3.76
N ILE A 148 -7.83 2.01 -4.19
CA ILE A 148 -6.90 1.31 -3.30
C ILE A 148 -6.29 2.28 -2.28
N SER A 149 -5.80 3.44 -2.73
CA SER A 149 -5.23 4.47 -1.84
C SER A 149 -6.24 4.98 -0.82
N THR A 150 -7.50 5.16 -1.22
CA THR A 150 -8.56 5.56 -0.29
C THR A 150 -8.79 4.48 0.77
N ALA A 151 -8.92 3.21 0.38
CA ALA A 151 -9.11 2.11 1.33
C ALA A 151 -7.90 1.96 2.28
N SER A 152 -6.68 2.05 1.76
CA SER A 152 -5.44 2.02 2.55
C SER A 152 -5.35 3.18 3.54
N ASN A 153 -5.64 4.40 3.11
CA ASN A 153 -5.65 5.58 3.99
C ASN A 153 -6.70 5.48 5.08
N MET A 154 -7.87 4.92 4.77
CA MET A 154 -8.89 4.64 5.80
C MET A 154 -8.41 3.63 6.84
N ALA A 155 -7.53 2.69 6.45
CA ALA A 155 -6.95 1.70 7.36
C ALA A 155 -5.75 2.27 8.17
N SER A 156 -4.87 3.06 7.53
CA SER A 156 -3.61 3.55 8.10
C SER A 156 -3.67 4.97 8.68
N ASN A 157 -4.62 5.80 8.23
CA ASN A 157 -4.73 7.24 8.56
C ASN A 157 -3.55 8.12 8.08
N LEU A 158 -2.76 7.69 7.11
CA LEU A 158 -1.54 8.40 6.67
C LEU A 158 -1.80 9.51 5.63
N GLY A 159 -2.92 9.47 4.91
CA GLY A 159 -3.25 10.50 3.90
C GLY A 159 -2.40 10.46 2.63
N ILE A 160 -1.82 9.32 2.28
CA ILE A 160 -0.93 9.13 1.13
C ILE A 160 -1.72 9.12 -0.18
N LYS A 161 -1.28 9.90 -1.17
CA LYS A 161 -1.94 9.97 -2.49
C LYS A 161 -1.59 8.79 -3.39
N ASP A 162 -0.34 8.31 -3.34
CA ASP A 162 0.15 7.19 -4.15
C ASP A 162 0.65 6.01 -3.31
N THR A 163 -0.26 5.21 -2.78
CA THR A 163 0.10 4.02 -2.00
C THR A 163 0.67 2.87 -2.83
N GLN A 164 0.57 2.95 -4.17
CA GLN A 164 0.94 1.88 -5.10
C GLN A 164 2.28 2.12 -5.81
N SER A 165 2.96 3.24 -5.53
CA SER A 165 4.28 3.48 -6.11
C SER A 165 5.31 2.49 -5.55
N GLY A 166 6.11 1.89 -6.42
CA GLY A 166 7.27 1.04 -6.07
C GLY A 166 8.53 1.85 -5.74
N TYR A 167 8.57 3.14 -6.10
CA TYR A 167 9.71 4.01 -5.85
C TYR A 167 9.67 4.56 -4.43
N ARG A 168 10.51 4.05 -3.56
CA ARG A 168 10.43 4.28 -2.11
C ARG A 168 11.80 4.44 -1.49
N ALA A 169 11.90 5.26 -0.44
CA ALA A 169 13.12 5.35 0.36
C ALA A 169 12.80 5.15 1.85
N PHE A 170 13.72 4.53 2.58
CA PHE A 170 13.56 4.15 3.97
C PHE A 170 14.78 4.58 4.77
N SER A 171 14.55 5.18 5.94
CA SER A 171 15.57 5.46 6.93
C SER A 171 16.03 4.16 7.63
N ARG A 172 17.18 4.21 8.29
CA ARG A 172 17.63 3.14 9.19
C ARG A 172 16.59 2.79 10.25
N ARG A 173 15.88 3.81 10.78
CA ARG A 173 14.82 3.61 11.77
C ARG A 173 13.65 2.84 11.17
N ALA A 174 13.21 3.19 9.98
CA ALA A 174 12.16 2.47 9.25
C ALA A 174 12.56 1.02 8.98
N LEU A 175 13.77 0.78 8.48
CA LEU A 175 14.27 -0.57 8.22
C LEU A 175 14.29 -1.47 9.47
N LYS A 176 14.60 -0.89 10.64
CA LYS A 176 14.61 -1.64 11.91
C LYS A 176 13.21 -1.92 12.45
N ARG A 177 12.19 -1.15 12.10
CA ARG A 177 10.84 -1.26 12.65
C ARG A 177 9.85 -1.95 11.72
N ILE A 178 9.88 -1.65 10.43
CA ILE A 178 8.93 -2.23 9.46
C ILE A 178 9.15 -3.75 9.35
N ARG A 179 8.07 -4.49 9.53
CA ARG A 179 7.98 -5.93 9.28
C ARG A 179 6.78 -6.17 8.37
N PHE A 180 6.91 -7.05 7.39
CA PHE A 180 5.82 -7.43 6.51
C PHE A 180 5.96 -8.89 6.10
N GLU A 181 4.83 -9.57 5.89
CA GLU A 181 4.75 -11.00 5.67
C GLU A 181 4.31 -11.37 4.26
N GLN A 182 3.61 -10.46 3.58
CA GLN A 182 3.07 -10.72 2.25
C GLN A 182 4.18 -10.87 1.21
N ASP A 183 4.02 -11.85 0.30
CA ASP A 183 5.00 -12.13 -0.78
C ASP A 183 4.63 -11.43 -2.10
N GLY A 184 3.43 -10.89 -2.23
CA GLY A 184 2.94 -10.20 -3.42
C GLY A 184 3.05 -8.68 -3.35
N MET A 185 2.30 -8.01 -4.23
CA MET A 185 2.23 -6.55 -4.32
C MET A 185 1.52 -5.90 -3.11
N GLU A 186 0.72 -6.67 -2.38
CA GLU A 186 0.08 -6.27 -1.13
C GLU A 186 1.08 -5.89 -0.02
N SER A 187 2.31 -6.39 -0.09
CA SER A 187 3.42 -5.98 0.80
C SER A 187 3.63 -4.47 0.80
N THR A 188 3.29 -3.78 -0.29
CA THR A 188 3.39 -2.33 -0.40
C THR A 188 2.42 -1.60 0.53
N LEU A 189 1.22 -2.15 0.75
CA LEU A 189 0.23 -1.62 1.69
C LEU A 189 0.57 -2.01 3.13
N GLU A 190 1.04 -3.24 3.33
CA GLU A 190 1.46 -3.72 4.64
C GLU A 190 2.58 -2.85 5.23
N MET A 191 3.56 -2.43 4.40
CA MET A 191 4.59 -1.49 4.83
C MET A 191 4.02 -0.15 5.32
N LEU A 192 2.97 0.38 4.67
CA LEU A 192 2.32 1.62 5.10
C LEU A 192 1.58 1.43 6.43
N GLU A 193 0.95 0.28 6.62
CA GLU A 193 0.28 -0.06 7.87
C GLU A 193 1.28 -0.20 9.03
N GLU A 194 2.44 -0.79 8.75
CA GLU A 194 3.55 -0.88 9.69
C GLU A 194 4.13 0.51 10.03
N CYS A 195 4.22 1.41 9.04
CA CYS A 195 4.62 2.80 9.31
C CYS A 195 3.67 3.48 10.29
N ALA A 196 2.36 3.36 10.06
CA ALA A 196 1.34 3.94 10.94
C ALA A 196 1.37 3.31 12.35
N SER A 197 1.62 2.00 12.44
CA SER A 197 1.66 1.27 13.71
C SER A 197 2.91 1.54 14.56
N ASN A 198 3.99 1.98 13.92
CA ASN A 198 5.29 2.25 14.54
C ASN A 198 5.60 3.75 14.66
N ASP A 199 4.61 4.64 14.46
CA ASP A 199 4.77 6.11 14.50
C ASP A 199 5.94 6.59 13.62
N LEU A 200 6.03 6.05 12.40
CA LEU A 200 7.03 6.46 11.43
C LEU A 200 6.48 7.60 10.57
N THR A 201 7.30 8.62 10.35
CA THR A 201 6.94 9.76 9.51
C THR A 201 7.04 9.39 8.03
N VAL A 202 5.92 9.55 7.30
CA VAL A 202 5.84 9.25 5.86
C VAL A 202 5.69 10.54 5.07
N HIS A 203 6.51 10.71 4.02
CA HIS A 203 6.44 11.83 3.09
C HIS A 203 6.24 11.35 1.65
N GLU A 204 5.66 12.19 0.81
CA GLU A 204 5.60 11.99 -0.64
C GLU A 204 6.45 13.04 -1.35
N VAL A 205 7.21 12.62 -2.34
CA VAL A 205 7.93 13.51 -3.27
C VAL A 205 7.46 13.26 -4.70
N PRO A 206 7.40 14.29 -5.57
CA PRO A 206 6.92 14.09 -6.94
C PRO A 206 7.91 13.23 -7.73
N THR A 207 7.38 12.26 -8.48
CA THR A 207 8.16 11.46 -9.43
C THR A 207 7.38 11.23 -10.71
N VAL A 208 8.11 11.08 -11.81
CA VAL A 208 7.54 10.78 -13.12
C VAL A 208 7.84 9.35 -13.49
N VAL A 209 6.78 8.56 -13.75
CA VAL A 209 6.90 7.18 -14.22
C VAL A 209 6.83 7.15 -15.74
N ARG A 210 7.82 6.53 -16.38
CA ARG A 210 7.91 6.38 -17.83
C ARG A 210 7.09 5.16 -18.27
N TYR A 211 6.11 5.38 -19.14
CA TYR A 211 5.26 4.32 -19.69
C TYR A 211 5.64 3.89 -21.11
N ASP A 212 6.65 4.54 -21.69
CA ASP A 212 7.16 4.32 -23.06
C ASP A 212 8.27 3.27 -23.14
N VAL A 213 8.53 2.55 -22.03
CA VAL A 213 9.59 1.53 -21.98
C VAL A 213 9.15 0.24 -22.67
N PRO A 214 9.97 -0.35 -23.56
CA PRO A 214 9.70 -1.64 -24.19
C PRO A 214 9.57 -2.72 -23.09
N LYS A 215 8.51 -3.48 -23.03
CA LYS A 215 8.21 -4.50 -22.01
C LYS A 215 7.70 -3.99 -20.65
N GLY A 216 7.15 -2.77 -20.55
CA GLY A 216 6.44 -2.38 -19.34
C GLY A 216 5.51 -3.48 -18.85
N SER A 217 5.60 -3.82 -17.57
CA SER A 217 4.95 -4.92 -16.84
C SER A 217 3.83 -5.67 -17.60
N ARG A 218 4.13 -6.86 -18.13
CA ARG A 218 3.17 -7.74 -18.84
C ARG A 218 2.18 -8.42 -17.90
N PHE A 219 2.34 -8.27 -16.60
CA PHE A 219 1.37 -8.80 -15.65
C PHE A 219 0.06 -8.02 -15.80
N THR A 220 -1.00 -8.77 -15.97
CA THR A 220 -2.35 -8.23 -16.15
C THR A 220 -2.66 -7.30 -14.98
N ALA A 221 -2.55 -5.99 -15.19
CA ALA A 221 -2.77 -4.95 -14.17
C ALA A 221 -4.09 -5.17 -13.40
N MET A 222 -5.06 -5.87 -14.00
CA MET A 222 -6.32 -6.24 -13.38
C MET A 222 -6.19 -7.30 -12.29
N SER A 223 -5.40 -8.37 -12.49
CA SER A 223 -5.28 -9.43 -11.47
C SER A 223 -4.51 -8.95 -10.25
N HIS A 224 -3.43 -8.18 -10.44
CA HIS A 224 -2.70 -7.55 -9.32
C HIS A 224 -3.55 -6.50 -8.60
N GLY A 225 -4.27 -5.65 -9.34
CA GLY A 225 -5.17 -4.67 -8.75
C GLY A 225 -6.25 -5.32 -7.87
N PHE A 226 -6.79 -6.47 -8.29
CA PHE A 226 -7.78 -7.20 -7.50
C PHE A 226 -7.19 -7.75 -6.19
N THR A 227 -5.98 -8.35 -6.23
CA THR A 227 -5.31 -8.88 -5.03
C THR A 227 -5.03 -7.77 -4.02
N VAL A 228 -4.46 -6.66 -4.49
CA VAL A 228 -4.16 -5.51 -3.62
C VAL A 228 -5.43 -4.86 -3.06
N LEU A 229 -6.49 -4.74 -3.87
CA LEU A 229 -7.78 -4.23 -3.41
C LEU A 229 -8.41 -5.16 -2.36
N SER A 230 -8.36 -6.47 -2.59
CA SER A 230 -8.86 -7.45 -1.63
C SER A 230 -8.13 -7.34 -0.30
N TYR A 231 -6.80 -7.23 -0.32
CA TYR A 231 -6.00 -7.00 0.89
C TYR A 231 -6.43 -5.71 1.60
N ALA A 232 -6.53 -4.59 0.87
CA ALA A 232 -6.94 -3.31 1.44
C ALA A 232 -8.32 -3.37 2.11
N LEU A 233 -9.29 -4.06 1.48
CA LEU A 233 -10.63 -4.24 2.03
C LEU A 233 -10.62 -5.15 3.27
N VAL A 234 -9.85 -6.25 3.25
CA VAL A 234 -9.71 -7.14 4.42
C VAL A 234 -9.05 -6.38 5.57
N SER A 235 -7.96 -5.68 5.34
CA SER A 235 -7.30 -4.86 6.35
C SER A 235 -8.23 -3.80 6.93
N LEU A 236 -8.96 -3.08 6.07
CA LEU A 236 -9.95 -2.09 6.51
C LEU A 236 -11.06 -2.73 7.35
N SER A 237 -11.55 -3.92 6.95
CA SER A 237 -12.58 -4.65 7.69
C SER A 237 -12.12 -5.07 9.09
N GLN A 238 -10.85 -5.43 9.22
CA GLN A 238 -10.24 -5.78 10.51
C GLN A 238 -9.99 -4.54 11.39
N LYS A 239 -9.57 -3.42 10.78
CA LYS A 239 -9.25 -2.19 11.52
C LYS A 239 -10.47 -1.34 11.85
N LYS A 240 -11.46 -1.27 10.95
CA LYS A 240 -12.68 -0.44 11.09
C LYS A 240 -13.96 -1.24 10.76
N PRO A 241 -14.27 -2.33 11.49
CA PRO A 241 -15.39 -3.23 11.16
C PRO A 241 -16.76 -2.55 11.21
N LEU A 242 -16.97 -1.60 12.11
CA LEU A 242 -18.23 -0.85 12.18
C LEU A 242 -18.46 0.02 10.94
N LEU A 243 -17.39 0.51 10.31
CA LEU A 243 -17.50 1.29 9.09
C LEU A 243 -17.80 0.40 7.88
N VAL A 244 -17.14 -0.78 7.80
CA VAL A 244 -17.27 -1.68 6.63
C VAL A 244 -18.58 -2.47 6.67
N PHE A 245 -19.00 -2.92 7.84
CA PHE A 245 -20.18 -3.76 8.00
C PHE A 245 -21.34 -3.04 8.73
N GLY A 246 -21.03 -2.30 9.79
CA GLY A 246 -22.04 -1.65 10.62
C GLY A 246 -22.80 -0.54 9.90
N ALA A 247 -22.11 0.39 9.25
CA ALA A 247 -22.76 1.51 8.57
C ALA A 247 -23.61 1.06 7.36
N PRO A 248 -23.12 0.18 6.44
CA PRO A 248 -23.97 -0.38 5.39
C PRO A 248 -25.13 -1.21 5.96
N GLY A 249 -24.91 -1.97 7.04
CA GLY A 249 -25.95 -2.73 7.72
C GLY A 249 -27.07 -1.84 8.24
N ALA A 250 -26.73 -0.73 8.91
CA ALA A 250 -27.70 0.25 9.38
C ALA A 250 -28.47 0.93 8.23
N ALA A 251 -27.79 1.25 7.13
CA ALA A 251 -28.42 1.83 5.93
C ALA A 251 -29.41 0.86 5.30
N LEU A 252 -29.06 -0.41 5.13
CA LEU A 252 -29.95 -1.44 4.59
C LEU A 252 -31.13 -1.70 5.54
N LEU A 253 -30.92 -1.70 6.83
CA LEU A 253 -31.99 -1.85 7.82
C LEU A 253 -33.00 -0.71 7.70
N SER A 254 -32.53 0.51 7.59
CA SER A 254 -33.36 1.71 7.40
C SER A 254 -34.12 1.64 6.06
N LEU A 255 -33.47 1.20 4.99
CA LEU A 255 -34.09 1.01 3.69
C LEU A 255 -35.18 -0.07 3.74
N GLY A 256 -34.91 -1.23 4.36
CA GLY A 256 -35.88 -2.30 4.54
C GLY A 256 -37.10 -1.84 5.36
N ALA A 257 -36.87 -1.10 6.45
CA ALA A 257 -37.93 -0.50 7.23
C ALA A 257 -38.81 0.50 6.40
N GLY A 258 -38.17 1.32 5.59
CA GLY A 258 -38.86 2.25 4.68
C GLY A 258 -39.73 1.56 3.64
N ILE A 259 -39.20 0.49 3.00
CA ILE A 259 -39.99 -0.33 2.03
C ILE A 259 -41.17 -1.00 2.75
N GLY A 260 -40.93 -1.57 3.94
CA GLY A 260 -41.97 -2.22 4.75
C GLY A 260 -43.08 -1.27 5.16
N MET A 261 -42.74 -0.06 5.60
CA MET A 261 -43.72 0.99 5.94
C MET A 261 -44.59 1.40 4.73
N ARG A 262 -43.96 1.54 3.54
CA ARG A 262 -44.71 1.82 2.31
C ARG A 262 -45.64 0.67 1.94
N ALA A 263 -45.20 -0.57 2.08
CA ALA A 263 -46.03 -1.75 1.83
C ALA A 263 -47.26 -1.79 2.77
N LEU A 264 -47.06 -1.51 4.07
CA LEU A 264 -48.14 -1.44 5.06
C LEU A 264 -49.12 -0.30 4.74
N ASN A 265 -48.65 0.88 4.36
CA ASN A 265 -49.49 2.01 4.02
C ASN A 265 -50.33 1.76 2.75
N SER A 266 -49.80 0.99 1.78
CA SER A 266 -50.55 0.63 0.58
C SER A 266 -51.72 -0.32 0.89
N VAL A 267 -51.56 -1.22 1.85
CA VAL A 267 -52.62 -2.11 2.35
C VAL A 267 -53.76 -1.31 3.01
N ASN A 268 -53.44 -0.27 3.78
CA ASN A 268 -54.40 0.55 4.49
C ASN A 268 -55.23 1.48 3.56
N GLN A 269 -54.84 1.66 2.29
CA GLN A 269 -55.56 2.51 1.32
C GLN A 269 -56.62 1.74 0.49
N LEU A 270 -56.69 0.42 0.65
CA LEU A 270 -57.65 -0.41 -0.07
C LEU A 270 -59.03 -0.38 0.64
N THR A 271 -59.87 0.59 0.28
CA THR A 271 -61.21 0.83 0.88
C THR A 271 -62.32 -0.05 0.32
N ASP A 272 -62.08 -0.92 -0.66
CA ASP A 272 -63.12 -1.68 -1.36
C ASP A 272 -63.16 -3.20 -1.05
N GLY A 273 -62.90 -3.63 0.16
CA GLY A 273 -63.24 -4.98 0.64
C GLY A 273 -62.47 -6.18 0.01
N THR A 274 -61.65 -5.96 -0.99
CA THR A 274 -60.76 -6.97 -1.56
C THR A 274 -59.32 -6.71 -1.15
N VAL A 275 -58.81 -7.50 -0.18
CA VAL A 275 -57.41 -7.42 0.25
C VAL A 275 -56.54 -8.10 -0.81
N SER A 276 -56.01 -7.35 -1.77
CA SER A 276 -54.87 -7.85 -2.57
C SER A 276 -53.59 -7.55 -1.82
N LEU A 277 -53.11 -8.53 -1.08
CA LEU A 277 -51.78 -8.47 -0.49
C LEU A 277 -50.72 -8.53 -1.59
N ASP A 278 -50.13 -7.37 -1.94
CA ASP A 278 -48.93 -7.35 -2.75
C ASP A 278 -47.75 -7.82 -1.90
N VAL A 279 -47.52 -9.14 -1.92
CA VAL A 279 -46.54 -9.83 -1.08
C VAL A 279 -45.09 -9.44 -1.46
N GLY A 280 -44.86 -8.96 -2.70
CA GLY A 280 -43.57 -8.63 -3.25
C GLY A 280 -42.81 -7.59 -2.44
N PRO A 281 -43.32 -6.40 -2.20
CA PRO A 281 -42.65 -5.36 -1.39
C PRO A 281 -42.41 -5.79 0.06
N GLY A 282 -43.35 -6.55 0.67
CA GLY A 282 -43.18 -7.08 2.01
C GLY A 282 -42.02 -8.06 2.13
N LEU A 283 -41.90 -9.01 1.20
CA LEU A 283 -40.77 -9.94 1.12
C LEU A 283 -39.46 -9.20 0.85
N THR A 284 -39.45 -8.22 -0.07
CA THR A 284 -38.25 -7.40 -0.35
C THR A 284 -37.80 -6.66 0.90
N ALA A 285 -38.72 -6.04 1.64
CA ALA A 285 -38.39 -5.37 2.91
C ALA A 285 -37.77 -6.33 3.95
N ALA A 286 -38.34 -7.53 4.07
CA ALA A 286 -37.83 -8.55 4.98
C ALA A 286 -36.40 -9.00 4.60
N TRP A 287 -36.14 -9.30 3.33
CA TRP A 287 -34.81 -9.69 2.85
C TRP A 287 -33.77 -8.58 3.03
N VAL A 288 -34.09 -7.35 2.66
CA VAL A 288 -33.20 -6.20 2.82
C VAL A 288 -32.93 -5.92 4.30
N GLY A 289 -33.97 -5.99 5.14
CA GLY A 289 -33.83 -5.83 6.59
C GLY A 289 -32.99 -6.92 7.23
N MET A 290 -33.18 -8.19 6.86
CA MET A 290 -32.41 -9.32 7.37
C MET A 290 -30.91 -9.22 6.98
N LEU A 291 -30.63 -8.83 5.73
CA LEU A 291 -29.25 -8.56 5.29
C LEU A 291 -28.63 -7.42 6.10
N GLY A 292 -29.39 -6.32 6.33
CA GLY A 292 -28.97 -5.20 7.14
C GLY A 292 -28.62 -5.61 8.58
N ILE A 293 -29.48 -6.41 9.22
CA ILE A 293 -29.23 -6.97 10.57
C ILE A 293 -27.97 -7.82 10.57
N SER A 294 -27.82 -8.73 9.63
CA SER A 294 -26.66 -9.63 9.54
C SER A 294 -25.35 -8.86 9.43
N LEU A 295 -25.28 -7.84 8.56
CA LEU A 295 -24.10 -6.99 8.42
C LEU A 295 -23.82 -6.17 9.69
N LEU A 296 -24.85 -5.63 10.32
CA LEU A 296 -24.71 -4.84 11.55
C LEU A 296 -24.15 -5.70 12.69
N PHE A 297 -24.70 -6.91 12.88
CA PHE A 297 -24.17 -7.85 13.87
C PHE A 297 -22.72 -8.27 13.58
N THR A 298 -22.40 -8.55 12.32
CA THR A 298 -21.02 -8.85 11.91
C THR A 298 -20.07 -7.71 12.30
N GLY A 299 -20.45 -6.46 12.03
CA GLY A 299 -19.65 -5.29 12.39
C GLY A 299 -19.44 -5.15 13.89
N VAL A 300 -20.50 -5.36 14.69
CA VAL A 300 -20.46 -5.29 16.16
C VAL A 300 -19.60 -6.41 16.74
N ILE A 301 -19.80 -7.66 16.28
CA ILE A 301 -19.03 -8.81 16.76
C ILE A 301 -17.54 -8.65 16.50
N LEU A 302 -17.16 -8.25 15.26
CA LEU A 302 -15.75 -8.02 14.91
C LEU A 302 -15.16 -6.87 15.73
N HIS A 303 -15.91 -5.80 15.95
CA HIS A 303 -15.47 -4.69 16.79
C HIS A 303 -15.24 -5.12 18.23
N ALA A 304 -16.17 -5.85 18.83
CA ALA A 304 -16.06 -6.36 20.19
C ALA A 304 -14.89 -7.36 20.34
N ALA A 305 -14.75 -8.29 19.40
CA ALA A 305 -13.68 -9.27 19.39
C ALA A 305 -12.30 -8.60 19.32
N ARG A 306 -12.13 -7.62 18.45
CA ARG A 306 -10.89 -6.82 18.35
C ARG A 306 -10.58 -6.10 19.66
N HIS A 307 -11.57 -5.44 20.26
CA HIS A 307 -11.39 -4.72 21.51
C HIS A 307 -10.99 -5.65 22.66
N THR A 308 -11.61 -6.82 22.74
CA THR A 308 -11.31 -7.83 23.76
C THR A 308 -9.90 -8.41 23.55
N LEU A 309 -9.54 -8.76 22.32
CA LEU A 309 -8.21 -9.29 22.01
C LEU A 309 -7.12 -8.26 22.35
N ARG A 310 -7.31 -6.99 21.99
CA ARG A 310 -6.37 -5.92 22.33
C ARG A 310 -6.20 -5.76 23.84
N ARG A 311 -7.28 -5.82 24.62
CA ARG A 311 -7.20 -5.81 26.07
C ARG A 311 -6.42 -6.99 26.64
N LEU A 312 -6.66 -8.21 26.13
CA LEU A 312 -5.95 -9.41 26.57
C LEU A 312 -4.44 -9.34 26.27
N LEU A 313 -4.06 -8.83 25.12
CA LEU A 313 -2.65 -8.64 24.74
C LEU A 313 -1.96 -7.62 25.66
N MET A 314 -2.60 -6.48 25.92
CA MET A 314 -2.08 -5.46 26.86
C MET A 314 -1.93 -6.02 28.28
N THR A 315 -2.90 -6.80 28.76
CA THR A 315 -2.91 -7.29 30.16
C THR A 315 -1.92 -8.42 30.38
N ASN A 316 -1.75 -9.32 29.41
CA ASN A 316 -0.94 -10.54 29.58
C ASN A 316 0.50 -10.39 29.06
N PHE A 317 0.76 -9.52 28.11
CA PHE A 317 2.06 -9.41 27.44
C PHE A 317 2.68 -8.02 27.49
N GLY A 318 1.99 -6.99 28.03
CA GLY A 318 2.48 -5.62 28.09
C GLY A 318 2.81 -5.02 26.71
N ILE A 319 2.17 -5.52 25.65
CA ILE A 319 2.35 -5.05 24.28
C ILE A 319 1.30 -3.98 24.02
N GLU A 320 1.73 -2.72 23.79
CA GLU A 320 0.88 -1.59 23.40
C GLU A 320 0.43 -1.69 21.94
#